data_96c6ddd80f3ffc2d4f15ffff45533530
#
_entry.id   96c6ddd80f3ffc2d4f15ffff45533530
#
_cell.length_a   1.000
_cell.length_b   1.000
_cell.length_c   1.000
_cell.angle_alpha   90.00
_cell.angle_beta   90.00
_cell.angle_gamma   90.00
#
_symmetry.space_group_name_H-M   'P 1'
#
loop_
_entity.id
_entity.type
_entity.pdbx_description
1 polymer ?
#
loop_
_entity_poly.entity_id
_entity_poly.type
_entity_poly.pdbx_seq_one_letter_code
_entity_poly.pdbx_strand_id
1 'polypeptide(L)'
;SGYKYYTKTVTISEGQTESEVLIMEKGLSLDGYTFTIKDVSFEMIPVEGGTFRMGGGEYNAKPIHTIIVSDFCIGKTEVTQAQWKAVMGSNPSWFKGDKLPVESVTWEDCQIFIKKLNELTGANFRLPTEAEWEYAARGGKKTKGYKFCGSDRSDKVAWTAGLCHNIKQRTNPVATK
;
A
#
# COMPACT_ATOMS: atom_id res chain seq x y z
N SER A 1 24.39 -9.97 -15.46
CA SER A 1 24.27 -8.51 -15.38
C SER A 1 23.72 -8.17 -14.01
N GLY A 2 24.61 -7.73 -13.09
CA GLY A 2 24.30 -7.49 -11.69
C GLY A 2 23.63 -6.13 -11.51
N TYR A 3 22.52 -6.12 -10.82
CA TYR A 3 21.88 -4.90 -10.32
C TYR A 3 22.56 -4.49 -9.01
N LYS A 4 22.97 -3.24 -8.88
CA LYS A 4 23.42 -2.68 -7.60
C LYS A 4 22.22 -2.10 -6.86
N TYR A 5 22.02 -2.54 -5.63
CA TYR A 5 20.93 -2.10 -4.76
C TYR A 5 21.47 -1.05 -3.78
N TYR A 6 20.72 -0.01 -3.58
CA TYR A 6 21.00 0.99 -2.55
C TYR A 6 19.79 1.10 -1.63
N THR A 7 19.98 0.81 -0.36
CA THR A 7 19.04 1.15 0.69
C THR A 7 19.46 2.51 1.24
N LYS A 8 18.63 3.54 1.09
CA LYS A 8 18.84 4.83 1.74
C LYS A 8 17.65 5.11 2.65
N THR A 9 17.91 5.26 3.93
CA THR A 9 16.93 5.79 4.88
C THR A 9 17.00 7.30 4.78
N VAL A 10 15.89 7.93 4.38
CA VAL A 10 15.77 9.39 4.35
C VAL A 10 14.96 9.79 5.59
N THR A 11 15.62 10.45 6.53
CA THR A 11 14.96 11.06 7.69
C THR A 11 14.84 12.55 7.40
N ILE A 12 13.60 13.05 7.34
CA ILE A 12 13.33 14.48 7.12
C ILE A 12 12.83 15.06 8.43
N SER A 13 13.63 15.96 9.00
CA SER A 13 13.24 16.78 10.15
C SER A 13 12.61 18.09 9.68
N GLU A 14 11.72 18.66 10.49
CA GLU A 14 11.06 19.93 10.18
C GLU A 14 12.11 21.05 10.00
N GLY A 15 12.17 21.64 8.81
CA GLY A 15 13.03 22.81 8.52
C GLY A 15 14.29 22.58 7.67
N GLN A 16 14.54 21.38 7.16
CA GLN A 16 15.65 21.13 6.22
C GLN A 16 15.13 20.77 4.83
N THR A 17 15.47 21.62 3.86
CA THR A 17 15.37 21.34 2.42
C THR A 17 16.75 20.95 1.93
N GLU A 18 17.05 19.66 1.93
CA GLU A 18 18.16 19.12 1.14
C GLU A 18 17.60 18.37 -0.04
N SER A 19 17.82 18.94 -1.24
CA SER A 19 17.50 18.30 -2.51
C SER A 19 18.60 17.32 -2.89
N GLU A 20 18.55 16.10 -2.37
CA GLU A 20 19.26 14.98 -2.96
C GLU A 20 18.28 14.18 -3.82
N VAL A 21 18.48 14.26 -5.14
CA VAL A 21 17.75 13.47 -6.13
C VAL A 21 18.09 12.00 -5.93
N LEU A 22 17.15 11.22 -5.41
CA LEU A 22 17.17 9.75 -5.47
C LEU A 22 16.86 9.35 -6.92
N ILE A 23 17.90 9.11 -7.72
CA ILE A 23 17.73 8.46 -9.01
C ILE A 23 17.42 6.99 -8.71
N MET A 24 16.16 6.60 -8.81
CA MET A 24 15.76 5.20 -8.86
C MET A 24 16.02 4.69 -10.27
N GLU A 25 17.28 4.36 -10.56
CA GLU A 25 17.61 3.59 -11.76
C GLU A 25 17.08 2.16 -11.57
N LYS A 26 16.35 1.69 -12.57
CA LYS A 26 15.83 0.34 -12.79
C LYS A 26 16.49 -0.74 -11.93
N GLY A 27 15.79 -1.17 -10.90
CA GLY A 27 16.16 -2.30 -10.08
C GLY A 27 15.41 -2.23 -8.74
N LEU A 28 14.25 -2.91 -8.66
CA LEU A 28 13.56 -3.07 -7.38
C LEU A 28 14.45 -3.85 -6.42
N SER A 29 14.77 -3.28 -5.26
CA SER A 29 15.38 -4.04 -4.17
C SER A 29 14.40 -5.10 -3.68
N LEU A 30 14.84 -6.34 -3.56
CA LEU A 30 14.04 -7.42 -2.98
C LEU A 30 13.82 -7.24 -1.46
N ASP A 31 14.55 -6.31 -0.85
CA ASP A 31 14.48 -6.03 0.60
C ASP A 31 13.37 -5.03 0.96
N GLY A 32 12.71 -4.44 -0.05
CA GLY A 32 11.68 -3.41 0.16
C GLY A 32 12.27 -2.03 0.44
N TYR A 33 11.40 -1.06 0.63
CA TYR A 33 11.77 0.34 0.92
C TYR A 33 11.06 0.82 2.16
N THR A 34 11.77 1.58 2.98
CA THR A 34 11.20 2.27 4.13
C THR A 34 11.51 3.76 4.03
N PHE A 35 10.47 4.57 4.13
CA PHE A 35 10.55 6.02 4.21
C PHE A 35 10.09 6.46 5.59
N THR A 36 10.72 7.47 6.17
CA THR A 36 10.34 7.99 7.49
C THR A 36 10.06 9.49 7.39
N ILE A 37 8.89 9.90 7.86
CA ILE A 37 8.46 11.30 7.93
C ILE A 37 8.01 11.57 9.36
N LYS A 38 8.63 12.52 10.06
CA LYS A 38 8.29 12.87 11.47
C LYS A 38 8.17 11.62 12.35
N ASP A 39 9.18 10.75 12.29
CA ASP A 39 9.26 9.48 13.06
C ASP A 39 8.18 8.42 12.70
N VAL A 40 7.44 8.62 11.63
CA VAL A 40 6.45 7.66 11.10
C VAL A 40 6.98 6.99 9.86
N SER A 41 7.06 5.66 9.87
CA SER A 41 7.58 4.85 8.77
C SER A 41 6.51 4.46 7.77
N PHE A 42 6.90 4.43 6.50
CA PHE A 42 6.15 3.91 5.35
C PHE A 42 6.93 2.74 4.76
N GLU A 43 6.43 1.53 4.96
CA GLU A 43 7.05 0.32 4.42
C GLU A 43 6.42 -0.03 3.07
N MET A 44 7.26 -0.19 2.04
CA MET A 44 6.86 -0.61 0.70
C MET A 44 7.39 -2.01 0.41
N ILE A 45 6.51 -2.91 0.00
CA ILE A 45 6.83 -4.29 -0.32
C ILE A 45 7.04 -4.43 -1.83
N PRO A 46 8.17 -4.97 -2.29
CA PRO A 46 8.38 -5.24 -3.71
C PRO A 46 7.50 -6.40 -4.16
N VAL A 47 6.85 -6.22 -5.28
CA VAL A 47 6.03 -7.23 -5.96
C VAL A 47 6.65 -7.49 -7.33
N GLU A 48 7.16 -8.68 -7.51
CA GLU A 48 7.66 -9.12 -8.81
C GLU A 48 6.49 -9.29 -9.77
N GLY A 49 6.56 -8.61 -10.91
CA GLY A 49 5.54 -8.62 -11.95
C GLY A 49 5.38 -9.99 -12.60
N GLY A 50 4.33 -10.13 -13.36
CA GLY A 50 4.03 -11.38 -14.06
C GLY A 50 2.70 -11.33 -14.78
N THR A 51 2.30 -12.47 -15.30
CA THR A 51 1.02 -12.64 -15.99
C THR A 51 0.01 -13.32 -15.08
N PHE A 52 -1.21 -12.81 -15.00
CA PHE A 52 -2.29 -13.43 -14.25
C PHE A 52 -3.64 -13.27 -14.94
N ARG A 53 -4.60 -14.04 -14.49
CA ARG A 53 -6.00 -13.94 -14.91
C ARG A 53 -6.75 -13.03 -13.95
N MET A 54 -6.96 -11.79 -14.36
CA MET A 54 -7.70 -10.78 -13.63
C MET A 54 -9.20 -11.07 -13.71
N GLY A 55 -9.93 -10.79 -12.63
CA GLY A 55 -11.35 -10.99 -12.52
C GLY A 55 -11.73 -12.30 -11.82
N GLY A 56 -13.01 -12.49 -11.59
CA GLY A 56 -13.52 -13.63 -10.83
C GLY A 56 -14.95 -14.05 -11.20
N GLY A 57 -15.52 -14.97 -10.41
CA GLY A 57 -16.82 -15.57 -10.66
C GLY A 57 -18.05 -14.72 -10.35
N GLU A 58 -17.89 -13.50 -9.80
CA GLU A 58 -19.00 -12.64 -9.40
C GLU A 58 -19.31 -11.55 -10.44
N TYR A 59 -20.55 -11.02 -10.40
CA TYR A 59 -21.19 -10.28 -11.47
C TYR A 59 -20.40 -9.09 -12.05
N ASN A 60 -19.58 -8.41 -11.27
CA ASN A 60 -18.85 -7.22 -11.70
C ASN A 60 -17.37 -7.48 -12.09
N ALA A 61 -16.91 -8.73 -11.98
CA ALA A 61 -15.50 -9.08 -12.24
C ALA A 61 -15.31 -9.86 -13.56
N LYS A 62 -16.23 -9.69 -14.51
CA LYS A 62 -16.19 -10.32 -15.84
C LYS A 62 -15.99 -9.27 -16.94
N PRO A 63 -15.39 -9.64 -18.06
CA PRO A 63 -14.83 -10.97 -18.38
C PRO A 63 -13.51 -11.24 -17.66
N ILE A 64 -13.24 -12.50 -17.31
CA ILE A 64 -11.91 -12.91 -16.89
C ILE A 64 -10.97 -12.79 -18.09
N HIS A 65 -9.89 -12.05 -17.91
CA HIS A 65 -8.91 -11.79 -18.99
C HIS A 65 -7.48 -11.84 -18.47
N THR A 66 -6.53 -11.99 -19.37
CA THR A 66 -5.11 -12.08 -19.05
C THR A 66 -4.50 -10.68 -19.02
N ILE A 67 -3.81 -10.36 -17.92
CA ILE A 67 -3.09 -9.10 -17.72
C ILE A 67 -1.61 -9.41 -17.45
N ILE A 68 -0.74 -8.56 -17.95
CA ILE A 68 0.68 -8.52 -17.61
C ILE A 68 0.90 -7.33 -16.70
N VAL A 69 1.48 -7.57 -15.53
CA VAL A 69 1.84 -6.55 -14.55
C VAL A 69 3.36 -6.46 -14.50
N SER A 70 3.91 -5.26 -14.57
CA SER A 70 5.34 -5.00 -14.36
C SER A 70 5.69 -5.08 -12.88
N ASP A 71 6.98 -5.13 -12.55
CA ASP A 71 7.46 -5.01 -11.18
C ASP A 71 7.02 -3.68 -10.57
N PHE A 72 6.59 -3.70 -9.31
CA PHE A 72 6.17 -2.51 -8.57
C PHE A 72 6.38 -2.68 -7.06
N CYS A 73 6.23 -1.60 -6.30
CA CYS A 73 6.17 -1.66 -4.85
C CYS A 73 4.79 -1.23 -4.37
N ILE A 74 4.25 -1.94 -3.37
CA ILE A 74 2.98 -1.62 -2.75
C ILE A 74 3.16 -1.38 -1.25
N GLY A 75 2.37 -0.48 -0.67
CA GLY A 75 2.36 -0.30 0.78
C GLY A 75 2.07 -1.62 1.50
N LYS A 76 2.83 -1.91 2.55
CA LYS A 76 2.66 -3.12 3.36
C LYS A 76 1.27 -3.23 3.97
N THR A 77 0.67 -2.10 4.27
CA THR A 77 -0.66 -1.97 4.85
C THR A 77 -1.41 -0.82 4.18
N GLU A 78 -2.68 -0.67 4.49
CA GLU A 78 -3.41 0.57 4.25
C GLU A 78 -2.66 1.73 4.92
N VAL A 79 -2.82 2.95 4.39
CA VAL A 79 -2.25 4.15 5.00
C VAL A 79 -2.87 4.36 6.37
N THR A 80 -2.05 4.40 7.42
CA THR A 80 -2.51 4.61 8.78
C THR A 80 -2.80 6.09 9.06
N GLN A 81 -3.58 6.35 10.10
CA GLN A 81 -3.87 7.72 10.54
C GLN A 81 -2.61 8.47 10.99
N ALA A 82 -1.62 7.77 11.60
CA ALA A 82 -0.33 8.36 11.90
C ALA A 82 0.41 8.81 10.64
N GLN A 83 0.47 7.95 9.62
CA GLN A 83 1.09 8.25 8.33
C GLN A 83 0.39 9.42 7.64
N TRP A 84 -0.93 9.41 7.59
CA TRP A 84 -1.71 10.51 7.02
C TRP A 84 -1.44 11.84 7.73
N LYS A 85 -1.48 11.83 9.07
CA LYS A 85 -1.23 13.01 9.88
C LYS A 85 0.20 13.54 9.73
N ALA A 86 1.19 12.66 9.59
CA ALA A 86 2.60 13.07 9.38
C ALA A 86 2.75 13.91 8.10
N VAL A 87 2.05 13.53 7.02
CA VAL A 87 2.09 14.20 5.72
C VAL A 87 1.14 15.40 5.65
N MET A 88 -0.12 15.22 6.08
CA MET A 88 -1.18 16.20 5.90
C MET A 88 -1.29 17.21 7.06
N GLY A 89 -0.73 16.89 8.22
CA GLY A 89 -0.83 17.71 9.43
C GLY A 89 -2.13 17.54 10.22
N SER A 90 -3.16 16.92 9.67
CA SER A 90 -4.47 16.68 10.28
C SER A 90 -4.94 15.24 10.07
N ASN A 91 -5.95 14.82 10.83
CA ASN A 91 -6.55 13.48 10.70
C ASN A 91 -8.07 13.61 10.56
N PRO A 92 -8.65 13.35 9.36
CA PRO A 92 -10.07 13.48 9.11
C PRO A 92 -10.91 12.34 9.66
N SER A 93 -10.31 11.17 9.91
CA SER A 93 -11.00 9.93 10.25
C SER A 93 -12.00 10.10 11.39
N TRP A 94 -13.12 9.42 11.32
CA TRP A 94 -14.12 9.39 12.39
C TRP A 94 -13.62 8.60 13.60
N PHE A 95 -13.17 7.35 13.37
CA PHE A 95 -12.55 6.55 14.42
C PHE A 95 -11.11 6.99 14.61
N LYS A 96 -10.69 7.23 15.85
CA LYS A 96 -9.36 7.77 16.15
C LYS A 96 -8.42 6.69 16.68
N GLY A 97 -7.21 6.65 16.11
CA GLY A 97 -6.12 5.77 16.53
C GLY A 97 -4.99 5.71 15.51
N ASP A 98 -3.77 5.91 15.95
CA ASP A 98 -2.59 6.04 15.06
C ASP A 98 -2.36 4.81 14.18
N LYS A 99 -2.70 3.61 14.65
CA LYS A 99 -2.57 2.34 13.92
C LYS A 99 -3.82 1.95 13.13
N LEU A 100 -4.88 2.75 13.18
CA LEU A 100 -6.07 2.52 12.35
C LEU A 100 -5.82 3.02 10.92
N PRO A 101 -6.45 2.43 9.91
CA PRO A 101 -6.43 2.99 8.56
C PRO A 101 -7.08 4.38 8.57
N VAL A 102 -6.58 5.28 7.75
CA VAL A 102 -7.25 6.56 7.51
C VAL A 102 -8.55 6.31 6.75
N GLU A 103 -9.62 6.98 7.16
CA GLU A 103 -10.93 6.94 6.49
C GLU A 103 -11.55 8.33 6.48
N SER A 104 -12.73 8.49 5.89
CA SER A 104 -13.36 9.79 5.63
C SER A 104 -12.51 10.70 4.73
N VAL A 105 -11.90 10.11 3.71
CA VAL A 105 -11.09 10.77 2.68
C VAL A 105 -11.68 10.49 1.30
N THR A 106 -11.64 11.49 0.43
CA THR A 106 -12.00 11.34 -0.99
C THR A 106 -10.82 10.85 -1.81
N TRP A 107 -11.06 10.50 -3.08
CA TRP A 107 -9.99 10.20 -4.02
C TRP A 107 -9.07 11.41 -4.23
N GLU A 108 -9.63 12.60 -4.30
CA GLU A 108 -8.91 13.87 -4.44
C GLU A 108 -8.00 14.12 -3.23
N ASP A 109 -8.48 13.84 -2.02
CA ASP A 109 -7.65 13.92 -0.80
C ASP A 109 -6.46 12.97 -0.88
N CYS A 110 -6.67 11.76 -1.40
CA CYS A 110 -5.59 10.80 -1.62
C CYS A 110 -4.56 11.31 -2.64
N GLN A 111 -4.99 12.00 -3.71
CA GLN A 111 -4.06 12.61 -4.68
C GLN A 111 -3.24 13.74 -4.04
N ILE A 112 -3.86 14.58 -3.21
CA ILE A 112 -3.17 15.64 -2.46
C ILE A 112 -2.16 15.04 -1.48
N PHE A 113 -2.56 13.98 -0.77
CA PHE A 113 -1.66 13.25 0.13
C PHE A 113 -0.43 12.72 -0.62
N ILE A 114 -0.65 12.03 -1.76
CA ILE A 114 0.43 11.45 -2.58
C ILE A 114 1.35 12.55 -3.12
N LYS A 115 0.80 13.67 -3.59
CA LYS A 115 1.62 14.81 -4.05
C LYS A 115 2.54 15.32 -2.94
N LYS A 116 2.01 15.56 -1.75
CA LYS A 116 2.80 15.99 -0.59
C LYS A 116 3.83 14.93 -0.15
N LEU A 117 3.44 13.65 -0.17
CA LEU A 117 4.34 12.55 0.16
C LEU A 117 5.52 12.51 -0.80
N ASN A 118 5.28 12.69 -2.11
CA ASN A 118 6.32 12.77 -3.13
C ASN A 118 7.24 13.99 -2.93
N GLU A 119 6.66 15.15 -2.62
CA GLU A 119 7.43 16.37 -2.31
C GLU A 119 8.32 16.19 -1.09
N LEU A 120 7.85 15.51 -0.04
CA LEU A 120 8.60 15.28 1.20
C LEU A 120 9.70 14.21 1.05
N THR A 121 9.48 13.21 0.20
CA THR A 121 10.40 12.05 0.11
C THR A 121 11.29 12.08 -1.11
N GLY A 122 10.96 12.90 -2.13
CA GLY A 122 11.59 12.83 -3.45
C GLY A 122 11.31 11.53 -4.22
N ALA A 123 10.43 10.67 -3.71
CA ALA A 123 10.02 9.43 -4.36
C ALA A 123 8.85 9.67 -5.34
N ASN A 124 8.45 8.62 -6.05
CA ASN A 124 7.33 8.67 -6.99
C ASN A 124 6.23 7.69 -6.58
N PHE A 125 5.51 8.06 -5.53
CA PHE A 125 4.32 7.33 -5.08
C PHE A 125 3.13 7.63 -5.99
N ARG A 126 2.25 6.65 -6.13
CA ARG A 126 0.95 6.75 -6.80
C ARG A 126 -0.02 5.74 -6.21
N LEU A 127 -1.29 5.87 -6.52
CA LEU A 127 -2.23 4.79 -6.26
C LEU A 127 -1.91 3.58 -7.17
N PRO A 128 -2.12 2.35 -6.70
CA PRO A 128 -2.04 1.18 -7.55
C PRO A 128 -3.13 1.23 -8.62
N THR A 129 -2.88 0.63 -9.75
CA THR A 129 -3.96 0.27 -10.68
C THR A 129 -4.77 -0.88 -10.08
N GLU A 130 -6.00 -1.09 -10.57
CA GLU A 130 -6.83 -2.22 -10.15
C GLU A 130 -6.12 -3.55 -10.37
N ALA A 131 -5.43 -3.70 -11.51
CA ALA A 131 -4.67 -4.90 -11.84
C ALA A 131 -3.50 -5.14 -10.89
N GLU A 132 -2.73 -4.12 -10.53
CA GLU A 132 -1.64 -4.23 -9.55
C GLU A 132 -2.18 -4.61 -8.17
N TRP A 133 -3.28 -3.98 -7.76
CA TRP A 133 -3.92 -4.28 -6.47
C TRP A 133 -4.41 -5.72 -6.42
N GLU A 134 -5.15 -6.19 -7.43
CA GLU A 134 -5.66 -7.55 -7.49
C GLU A 134 -4.51 -8.56 -7.56
N TYR A 135 -3.48 -8.30 -8.36
CA TYR A 135 -2.30 -9.16 -8.49
C TYR A 135 -1.58 -9.32 -7.13
N ALA A 136 -1.33 -8.22 -6.43
CA ALA A 136 -0.72 -8.24 -5.10
C ALA A 136 -1.60 -8.97 -4.07
N ALA A 137 -2.91 -8.69 -4.05
CA ALA A 137 -3.86 -9.33 -3.15
C ALA A 137 -3.94 -10.85 -3.34
N ARG A 138 -3.75 -11.33 -4.57
CA ARG A 138 -3.68 -12.77 -4.88
C ARG A 138 -2.32 -13.40 -4.58
N GLY A 139 -1.33 -12.61 -4.15
CA GLY A 139 0.03 -13.05 -3.80
C GLY A 139 1.02 -13.04 -4.96
N GLY A 140 0.68 -12.45 -6.11
CA GLY A 140 1.55 -12.33 -7.27
C GLY A 140 2.10 -13.69 -7.71
N LYS A 141 3.41 -13.77 -7.99
CA LYS A 141 4.09 -15.06 -8.30
C LYS A 141 4.09 -16.08 -7.16
N LYS A 142 3.82 -15.64 -5.92
CA LYS A 142 3.76 -16.52 -4.74
C LYS A 142 2.35 -17.01 -4.44
N THR A 143 1.40 -16.76 -5.35
CA THR A 143 0.00 -17.18 -5.18
C THR A 143 -0.13 -18.66 -4.87
N LYS A 144 -1.00 -18.99 -3.94
CA LYS A 144 -1.39 -20.38 -3.61
C LYS A 144 -2.77 -20.72 -4.11
N GLY A 145 -3.39 -19.84 -4.92
CA GLY A 145 -4.72 -20.03 -5.50
C GLY A 145 -5.87 -19.96 -4.49
N TYR A 146 -5.66 -19.34 -3.33
CA TYR A 146 -6.71 -19.14 -2.34
C TYR A 146 -7.85 -18.27 -2.88
N LYS A 147 -9.04 -18.49 -2.35
CA LYS A 147 -10.24 -17.70 -2.69
C LYS A 147 -10.12 -16.23 -2.26
N PHE A 148 -9.47 -15.97 -1.13
CA PHE A 148 -9.21 -14.64 -0.59
C PHE A 148 -7.71 -14.38 -0.48
N CYS A 149 -7.33 -13.18 -0.10
CA CYS A 149 -5.94 -12.78 0.12
C CYS A 149 -5.30 -13.61 1.25
N GLY A 150 -4.68 -14.73 0.91
CA GLY A 150 -3.94 -15.58 1.84
C GLY A 150 -4.71 -16.73 2.48
N SER A 151 -6.03 -16.90 2.23
CA SER A 151 -6.82 -17.99 2.78
C SER A 151 -8.09 -18.26 1.97
N ASP A 152 -8.65 -19.46 2.09
CA ASP A 152 -10.00 -19.77 1.59
C ASP A 152 -11.11 -19.32 2.55
N ARG A 153 -10.74 -18.75 3.68
CA ARG A 153 -11.66 -18.25 4.72
C ARG A 153 -11.49 -16.75 4.89
N SER A 154 -12.54 -15.97 4.60
CA SER A 154 -12.53 -14.51 4.72
C SER A 154 -12.30 -14.02 6.15
N ASP A 155 -12.81 -14.76 7.16
CA ASP A 155 -12.63 -14.42 8.57
C ASP A 155 -11.18 -14.48 9.06
N LYS A 156 -10.30 -15.12 8.31
CA LYS A 156 -8.86 -15.19 8.62
C LYS A 156 -8.06 -14.02 8.08
N VAL A 157 -8.55 -13.36 7.05
CA VAL A 157 -7.78 -12.38 6.27
C VAL A 157 -8.46 -11.02 6.11
N ALA A 158 -9.67 -10.84 6.61
CA ALA A 158 -10.40 -9.58 6.50
C ALA A 158 -11.31 -9.30 7.70
N TRP A 159 -11.53 -8.04 7.96
CA TRP A 159 -12.56 -7.53 8.86
C TRP A 159 -13.78 -7.13 8.03
N THR A 160 -14.86 -7.92 8.09
CA THR A 160 -16.08 -7.66 7.32
C THR A 160 -17.27 -7.46 8.24
N ALA A 161 -18.20 -6.59 7.84
CA ALA A 161 -19.47 -6.44 8.54
C ALA A 161 -20.28 -7.73 8.42
N GLY A 162 -20.68 -8.33 9.53
CA GLY A 162 -21.59 -9.47 9.60
C GLY A 162 -20.98 -10.87 9.66
N LEU A 163 -19.78 -11.11 9.14
CA LEU A 163 -19.16 -12.45 9.14
C LEU A 163 -17.95 -12.58 10.06
N CYS A 164 -17.28 -11.52 10.39
CA CYS A 164 -16.03 -11.55 11.13
C CYS A 164 -16.07 -10.67 12.37
N HIS A 165 -17.00 -10.95 13.29
CA HIS A 165 -16.91 -10.45 14.68
C HIS A 165 -16.61 -8.94 14.84
N ASN A 166 -16.78 -8.12 13.79
CA ASN A 166 -16.72 -6.67 13.91
C ASN A 166 -18.04 -6.14 14.48
N ILE A 167 -18.39 -6.65 15.66
CA ILE A 167 -19.63 -6.31 16.38
C ILE A 167 -19.72 -4.80 16.65
N LYS A 168 -18.59 -4.11 16.62
CA LYS A 168 -18.52 -2.67 16.94
C LYS A 168 -18.59 -1.77 15.69
N GLN A 169 -18.74 -2.33 14.47
CA GLN A 169 -18.83 -1.57 13.22
C GLN A 169 -17.79 -0.41 13.15
N ARG A 170 -16.55 -0.70 13.46
CA ARG A 170 -15.44 0.26 13.45
C ARG A 170 -14.24 -0.29 12.67
N THR A 171 -13.33 0.58 12.31
CA THR A 171 -12.03 0.20 11.76
C THR A 171 -11.19 -0.56 12.80
N ASN A 172 -10.33 -1.44 12.35
CA ASN A 172 -9.38 -2.20 13.17
C ASN A 172 -7.95 -1.80 12.81
N PRO A 173 -6.98 -1.98 13.72
CA PRO A 173 -5.59 -1.69 13.38
C PRO A 173 -5.13 -2.46 12.16
N VAL A 174 -4.32 -1.82 11.31
CA VAL A 174 -3.77 -2.45 10.11
C VAL A 174 -2.90 -3.66 10.48
N ALA A 175 -2.75 -4.62 9.56
CA ALA A 175 -1.96 -5.84 9.76
C ALA A 175 -2.39 -6.72 10.96
N THR A 176 -3.66 -6.72 11.32
CA THR A 176 -4.20 -7.58 12.41
C THR A 176 -4.99 -8.80 11.88
N LYS A 177 -5.01 -8.97 10.57
CA LYS A 177 -5.56 -10.13 9.85
C LYS A 177 -4.60 -10.61 8.77
#